data_bef4dc203bb4fdf9621feaf5b3fb632f
#
_entry.id   bef4dc203bb4fdf9621feaf5b3fb632f
#
_cell.length_a   1.000
_cell.length_b   1.000
_cell.length_c   1.000
_cell.angle_alpha   90.00
_cell.angle_beta   90.00
_cell.angle_gamma   90.00
#
_symmetry.space_group_name_H-M   'P 1'
#
loop_
_entity.id
_entity.type
_entity.pdbx_description
1 polymer ?
#
loop_
_entity_poly.entity_id
_entity_poly.type
_entity_poly.pdbx_seq_one_letter_code
_entity_poly.pdbx_strand_id
1 'polypeptide(L)'
;HVMRWFELLVEHYAGAELHDKLNTFEESWNCDAVVQAFEKYKEWVDAGYFPDGFLTLDPNDTIMAMGTGECAMDLQGQWYDGQFIQNDLDPNNYGVFAFPSGDDNRMSAFAEMTQFNANLSDEELDACVKFMDYYQSDENVAEYGEYYNVPLPVQGAEAPAEQVNVNGMLETSNENGTFTITDQAFPTEVADVLFNAQDAVANGEMTPEDAAANIQKAIEEYQAK
;
A
#
# COMPACT_ATOMS: atom_id res chain seq x y z
N HIS A 1 -1.41 -6.67 -5.87
CA HIS A 1 -1.86 -5.35 -6.36
C HIS A 1 -3.34 -5.10 -6.08
N VAL A 2 -4.18 -6.11 -6.22
CA VAL A 2 -5.63 -6.06 -5.94
C VAL A 2 -5.92 -5.61 -4.50
N MET A 3 -5.13 -6.08 -3.54
CA MET A 3 -5.27 -5.74 -2.13
C MET A 3 -5.31 -4.22 -1.90
N ARG A 4 -4.48 -3.44 -2.57
CA ARG A 4 -4.45 -1.97 -2.43
C ARG A 4 -5.76 -1.31 -2.84
N TRP A 5 -6.39 -1.76 -3.92
CA TRP A 5 -7.70 -1.29 -4.34
C TRP A 5 -8.78 -1.64 -3.34
N PHE A 6 -8.73 -2.86 -2.81
CA PHE A 6 -9.72 -3.35 -1.86
C PHE A 6 -9.64 -2.62 -0.52
N GLU A 7 -8.44 -2.39 0.02
CA GLU A 7 -8.32 -1.66 1.30
C GLU A 7 -8.82 -0.21 1.23
N LEU A 8 -8.62 0.47 0.08
CA LEU A 8 -9.18 1.81 -0.13
C LEU A 8 -10.70 1.79 -0.21
N LEU A 9 -11.30 0.71 -0.71
CA LEU A 9 -12.74 0.49 -0.62
C LEU A 9 -13.19 0.25 0.81
N VAL A 10 -12.43 -0.51 1.60
CA VAL A 10 -12.72 -0.67 3.03
C VAL A 10 -12.65 0.68 3.75
N GLU A 11 -11.60 1.48 3.51
CA GLU A 11 -11.49 2.84 4.06
C GLU A 11 -12.69 3.71 3.65
N HIS A 12 -13.12 3.62 2.39
CA HIS A 12 -14.26 4.39 1.88
C HIS A 12 -15.58 4.05 2.58
N TYR A 13 -15.88 2.76 2.75
CA TYR A 13 -17.16 2.32 3.34
C TYR A 13 -17.16 2.31 4.87
N ALA A 14 -16.02 2.06 5.49
CA ALA A 14 -15.87 2.06 6.95
C ALA A 14 -15.66 3.46 7.51
N GLY A 15 -15.01 4.34 6.76
CA GLY A 15 -14.46 5.58 7.29
C GLY A 15 -13.25 5.33 8.20
N ALA A 16 -12.52 6.39 8.50
CA ALA A 16 -11.23 6.31 9.20
C ALA A 16 -11.28 5.57 10.55
N GLU A 17 -12.26 5.90 11.39
CA GLU A 17 -12.34 5.34 12.75
C GLU A 17 -12.61 3.83 12.74
N LEU A 18 -13.57 3.38 11.91
CA LEU A 18 -13.88 1.95 11.84
C LEU A 18 -12.76 1.17 11.14
N HIS A 19 -12.17 1.72 10.08
CA HIS A 19 -11.06 1.06 9.39
C HIS A 19 -9.87 0.82 10.32
N ASP A 20 -9.48 1.81 11.13
CA ASP A 20 -8.41 1.65 12.11
C ASP A 20 -8.72 0.54 13.13
N LYS A 21 -9.98 0.46 13.59
CA LYS A 21 -10.43 -0.61 14.52
C LYS A 21 -10.48 -2.00 13.84
N LEU A 22 -10.84 -2.06 12.56
CA LEU A 22 -10.79 -3.30 11.78
C LEU A 22 -9.33 -3.80 11.67
N ASN A 23 -8.38 -2.93 11.40
CA ASN A 23 -6.97 -3.27 11.29
C ASN A 23 -6.32 -3.71 12.60
N THR A 24 -6.88 -3.28 13.75
CA THR A 24 -6.44 -3.70 15.09
C THR A 24 -7.26 -4.87 15.67
N PHE A 25 -8.24 -5.38 14.95
CA PHE A 25 -9.17 -6.43 15.37
C PHE A 25 -10.03 -6.04 16.59
N GLU A 26 -10.23 -4.74 16.81
CA GLU A 26 -11.14 -4.21 17.83
C GLU A 26 -12.59 -4.30 17.40
N GLU A 27 -12.84 -4.30 16.10
CA GLU A 27 -14.17 -4.47 15.50
C GLU A 27 -14.16 -5.65 14.51
N SER A 28 -15.36 -6.19 14.26
CA SER A 28 -15.52 -7.38 13.42
C SER A 28 -15.38 -7.06 11.93
N TRP A 29 -14.58 -7.84 11.23
CA TRP A 29 -14.48 -7.82 9.76
C TRP A 29 -15.75 -8.36 9.09
N ASN A 30 -16.60 -9.10 9.79
CA ASN A 30 -17.93 -9.49 9.30
C ASN A 30 -18.92 -8.35 9.56
N CYS A 31 -18.79 -7.26 8.85
CA CYS A 31 -19.63 -6.07 8.96
C CYS A 31 -20.04 -5.52 7.60
N ASP A 32 -21.08 -4.68 7.58
CA ASP A 32 -21.66 -4.13 6.36
C ASP A 32 -20.64 -3.36 5.51
N ALA A 33 -19.70 -2.63 6.12
CA ALA A 33 -18.69 -1.86 5.41
C ALA A 33 -17.74 -2.75 4.59
N VAL A 34 -17.30 -3.88 5.16
CA VAL A 34 -16.45 -4.86 4.47
C VAL A 34 -17.22 -5.56 3.35
N VAL A 35 -18.47 -5.93 3.60
CA VAL A 35 -19.34 -6.53 2.57
C VAL A 35 -19.52 -5.55 1.40
N GLN A 36 -19.82 -4.27 1.65
CA GLN A 36 -19.96 -3.25 0.60
C GLN A 36 -18.67 -3.02 -0.18
N ALA A 37 -17.51 -3.10 0.49
CA ALA A 37 -16.22 -3.03 -0.18
C ALA A 37 -16.03 -4.20 -1.17
N PHE A 38 -16.37 -5.44 -0.77
CA PHE A 38 -16.35 -6.61 -1.66
C PHE A 38 -17.36 -6.51 -2.80
N GLU A 39 -18.59 -6.03 -2.54
CA GLU A 39 -19.62 -5.80 -3.56
C GLU A 39 -19.10 -4.80 -4.62
N LYS A 40 -18.51 -3.68 -4.20
CA LYS A 40 -17.97 -2.68 -5.09
C LYS A 40 -16.75 -3.20 -5.87
N TYR A 41 -15.87 -3.93 -5.23
CA TYR A 41 -14.76 -4.59 -5.89
C TYR A 41 -15.25 -5.55 -6.98
N LYS A 42 -16.22 -6.40 -6.66
CA LYS A 42 -16.85 -7.32 -7.63
C LYS A 42 -17.52 -6.57 -8.79
N GLU A 43 -18.22 -5.49 -8.50
CA GLU A 43 -18.80 -4.61 -9.54
C GLU A 43 -17.73 -4.11 -10.51
N TRP A 44 -16.56 -3.68 -10.02
CA TRP A 44 -15.47 -3.21 -10.88
C TRP A 44 -14.86 -4.33 -11.72
N VAL A 45 -14.72 -5.51 -11.16
CA VAL A 45 -14.26 -6.70 -11.89
C VAL A 45 -15.23 -7.04 -13.02
N ASP A 46 -16.54 -7.11 -12.71
CA ASP A 46 -17.57 -7.45 -13.69
C ASP A 46 -17.76 -6.38 -14.78
N ALA A 47 -17.49 -5.13 -14.45
CA ALA A 47 -17.48 -4.01 -15.40
C ALA A 47 -16.26 -4.02 -16.32
N GLY A 48 -15.25 -4.88 -16.07
CA GLY A 48 -14.04 -4.96 -16.89
C GLY A 48 -13.09 -3.77 -16.69
N TYR A 49 -13.06 -3.16 -15.51
CA TYR A 49 -12.14 -2.06 -15.21
C TYR A 49 -10.70 -2.54 -14.96
N PHE A 50 -10.51 -3.81 -14.66
CA PHE A 50 -9.20 -4.43 -14.54
C PHE A 50 -8.83 -5.17 -15.83
N PRO A 51 -7.54 -5.20 -16.21
CA PRO A 51 -7.11 -5.93 -17.41
C PRO A 51 -7.28 -7.44 -17.25
N ASP A 52 -7.36 -8.17 -18.35
CA ASP A 52 -7.38 -9.62 -18.35
C ASP A 52 -6.18 -10.18 -17.59
N GLY A 53 -6.41 -11.14 -16.71
CA GLY A 53 -5.35 -11.76 -15.89
C GLY A 53 -4.82 -10.92 -14.73
N PHE A 54 -5.49 -9.84 -14.36
CA PHE A 54 -5.05 -8.89 -13.32
C PHE A 54 -4.72 -9.53 -11.96
N LEU A 55 -5.31 -10.67 -11.61
CA LEU A 55 -5.02 -11.39 -10.36
C LEU A 55 -3.58 -11.94 -10.31
N THR A 56 -2.97 -12.17 -11.47
CA THR A 56 -1.61 -12.70 -11.60
C THR A 56 -0.63 -11.73 -12.24
N LEU A 57 -1.08 -10.50 -12.53
CA LEU A 57 -0.26 -9.46 -13.13
C LEU A 57 0.78 -8.96 -12.14
N ASP A 58 2.05 -8.90 -12.56
CA ASP A 58 3.09 -8.26 -11.76
C ASP A 58 2.81 -6.74 -11.70
N PRO A 59 2.75 -6.13 -10.51
CA PRO A 59 2.56 -4.69 -10.38
C PRO A 59 3.57 -3.83 -11.16
N ASN A 60 4.78 -4.34 -11.41
CA ASN A 60 5.79 -3.64 -12.20
C ASN A 60 5.44 -3.57 -13.70
N ASP A 61 4.62 -4.50 -14.20
CA ASP A 61 4.20 -4.49 -15.61
C ASP A 61 3.21 -3.34 -15.90
N THR A 62 2.52 -2.81 -14.88
CA THR A 62 1.57 -1.69 -15.03
C THR A 62 2.26 -0.39 -15.42
N ILE A 63 3.53 -0.21 -15.08
CA ILE A 63 4.33 0.97 -15.43
C ILE A 63 4.37 1.18 -16.94
N MET A 64 4.63 0.12 -17.69
CA MET A 64 4.70 0.20 -19.14
C MET A 64 3.33 0.51 -19.75
N ALA A 65 2.25 -0.10 -19.22
CA ALA A 65 0.88 0.18 -19.67
C ALA A 65 0.49 1.65 -19.42
N MET A 66 0.89 2.22 -18.29
CA MET A 66 0.66 3.63 -17.98
C MET A 66 1.52 4.53 -18.87
N GLY A 67 2.81 4.23 -19.03
CA GLY A 67 3.75 5.02 -19.84
C GLY A 67 3.43 5.03 -21.34
N THR A 68 2.83 3.97 -21.86
CA THR A 68 2.39 3.86 -23.27
C THR A 68 0.97 4.37 -23.51
N GLY A 69 0.23 4.71 -22.44
CA GLY A 69 -1.16 5.19 -22.54
C GLY A 69 -2.19 4.08 -22.76
N GLU A 70 -1.83 2.82 -22.49
CA GLU A 70 -2.78 1.69 -22.50
C GLU A 70 -3.66 1.69 -21.25
N CYS A 71 -3.17 2.29 -20.16
CA CYS A 71 -3.84 2.45 -18.89
C CYS A 71 -4.01 3.94 -18.58
N ALA A 72 -5.20 4.34 -18.12
CA ALA A 72 -5.50 5.74 -17.81
C ALA A 72 -5.19 6.11 -16.34
N MET A 73 -5.23 5.14 -15.44
CA MET A 73 -4.99 5.32 -14.01
C MET A 73 -4.39 4.04 -13.44
N ASP A 74 -3.51 4.20 -12.46
CA ASP A 74 -2.94 3.10 -11.69
C ASP A 74 -2.87 3.49 -10.21
N LEU A 75 -2.95 2.52 -9.31
CA LEU A 75 -2.82 2.72 -7.89
C LEU A 75 -1.40 2.38 -7.45
N GLN A 76 -0.62 3.41 -7.21
CA GLN A 76 0.80 3.30 -6.93
C GLN A 76 1.21 4.17 -5.73
N GLY A 77 2.49 4.18 -5.40
CA GLY A 77 3.04 4.94 -4.31
C GLY A 77 4.23 5.82 -4.75
N GLN A 78 4.88 6.38 -3.75
CA GLN A 78 5.96 7.35 -3.96
C GLN A 78 7.20 6.84 -4.73
N TRP A 79 7.30 5.52 -4.97
CA TRP A 79 8.35 4.91 -5.81
C TRP A 79 8.08 5.04 -7.32
N TYR A 80 6.87 5.48 -7.73
CA TYR A 80 6.42 5.39 -9.11
C TYR A 80 7.20 6.31 -10.06
N ASP A 81 7.51 7.55 -9.65
CA ASP A 81 8.36 8.46 -10.42
C ASP A 81 9.74 7.84 -10.71
N GLY A 82 10.37 7.26 -9.67
CA GLY A 82 11.65 6.57 -9.82
C GLY A 82 11.60 5.40 -10.80
N GLN A 83 10.50 4.64 -10.76
CA GLN A 83 10.30 3.53 -11.70
C GLN A 83 10.05 4.01 -13.14
N PHE A 84 9.34 5.13 -13.33
CA PHE A 84 9.18 5.78 -14.64
C PHE A 84 10.54 6.16 -15.21
N ILE A 85 11.37 6.86 -14.45
CA ILE A 85 12.70 7.28 -14.85
C ILE A 85 13.60 6.08 -15.21
N GLN A 86 13.57 5.02 -14.41
CA GLN A 86 14.34 3.79 -14.67
C GLN A 86 13.92 3.05 -15.97
N ASN A 87 12.70 3.26 -16.43
CA ASN A 87 12.16 2.70 -17.66
C ASN A 87 12.19 3.70 -18.84
N ASP A 88 12.98 4.76 -18.76
CA ASP A 88 13.09 5.83 -19.77
C ASP A 88 11.72 6.50 -20.08
N LEU A 89 10.82 6.56 -19.10
CA LEU A 89 9.52 7.22 -19.18
C LEU A 89 9.57 8.57 -18.46
N ASP A 90 8.78 9.54 -18.90
CA ASP A 90 8.74 10.88 -18.32
C ASP A 90 7.64 10.98 -17.25
N PRO A 91 7.97 11.18 -15.96
CA PRO A 91 6.98 11.32 -14.89
C PRO A 91 6.11 12.58 -14.99
N ASN A 92 6.47 13.55 -15.84
CA ASN A 92 5.60 14.71 -16.13
C ASN A 92 4.36 14.36 -16.97
N ASN A 93 4.28 13.15 -17.53
CA ASN A 93 3.14 12.72 -18.34
C ASN A 93 1.94 12.26 -17.51
N TYR A 94 2.06 12.17 -16.18
CA TYR A 94 0.94 11.86 -15.29
C TYR A 94 0.93 12.79 -14.06
N GLY A 95 -0.16 12.79 -13.34
CA GLY A 95 -0.29 13.47 -12.06
C GLY A 95 -0.85 12.52 -11.00
N VAL A 96 -0.85 12.96 -9.76
CA VAL A 96 -1.32 12.16 -8.62
C VAL A 96 -2.49 12.83 -7.91
N PHE A 97 -3.34 12.02 -7.33
CA PHE A 97 -4.39 12.45 -6.42
C PHE A 97 -4.66 11.36 -5.38
N ALA A 98 -5.12 11.77 -4.19
CA ALA A 98 -5.56 10.80 -3.19
C ALA A 98 -6.81 10.08 -3.67
N PHE A 99 -6.92 8.78 -3.36
CA PHE A 99 -8.14 8.04 -3.62
C PHE A 99 -9.31 8.69 -2.86
N PRO A 100 -10.49 8.92 -3.50
CA PRO A 100 -11.63 9.56 -2.85
C PRO A 100 -12.31 8.59 -1.86
N SER A 101 -11.65 8.32 -0.75
CA SER A 101 -12.08 7.34 0.25
C SER A 101 -13.10 7.86 1.25
N GLY A 102 -13.33 9.17 1.31
CA GLY A 102 -14.29 9.75 2.25
C GLY A 102 -14.00 11.22 2.52
N ASP A 103 -14.35 11.70 3.71
CA ASP A 103 -14.19 13.10 4.08
C ASP A 103 -12.71 13.52 4.18
N ASP A 104 -11.86 12.64 4.68
CA ASP A 104 -10.44 12.92 4.94
C ASP A 104 -9.53 12.51 3.76
N ASN A 105 -9.95 11.56 2.91
CA ASN A 105 -9.16 11.00 1.80
C ASN A 105 -7.74 10.61 2.24
N ARG A 106 -7.62 9.90 3.38
CA ARG A 106 -6.34 9.45 3.92
C ARG A 106 -5.60 8.57 2.90
N MET A 107 -4.29 8.58 2.94
CA MET A 107 -3.45 7.74 2.10
C MET A 107 -3.01 6.49 2.85
N SER A 108 -2.97 5.35 2.15
CA SER A 108 -2.37 4.16 2.73
C SER A 108 -0.86 4.33 2.89
N ALA A 109 -0.33 3.88 4.02
CA ALA A 109 1.08 3.94 4.32
C ALA A 109 1.56 2.68 5.01
N PHE A 110 2.83 2.37 4.84
CA PHE A 110 3.52 1.35 5.60
C PHE A 110 4.91 1.83 5.99
N ALA A 111 5.43 1.30 7.08
CA ALA A 111 6.77 1.61 7.53
C ALA A 111 7.76 0.60 6.98
N GLU A 112 8.79 1.09 6.29
CA GLU A 112 9.99 0.29 6.04
C GLU A 112 10.86 0.30 7.30
N MET A 113 11.29 -0.90 7.71
CA MET A 113 12.08 -1.07 8.92
C MET A 113 13.36 -1.82 8.62
N THR A 114 14.49 -1.29 9.10
CA THR A 114 15.74 -2.02 9.14
C THR A 114 15.79 -2.84 10.42
N GLN A 115 15.92 -4.16 10.30
CA GLN A 115 16.01 -5.07 11.42
C GLN A 115 17.44 -5.60 11.57
N PHE A 116 17.95 -5.61 12.79
CA PHE A 116 19.22 -6.25 13.12
C PHE A 116 19.00 -7.63 13.71
N ASN A 117 19.89 -8.56 13.39
CA ASN A 117 19.85 -9.90 13.97
C ASN A 117 20.00 -9.81 15.50
N ALA A 118 19.09 -10.46 16.25
CA ALA A 118 19.10 -10.46 17.70
C ALA A 118 20.34 -11.15 18.34
N ASN A 119 21.10 -11.93 17.56
CA ASN A 119 22.29 -12.66 18.04
C ASN A 119 23.61 -11.97 17.68
N LEU A 120 23.60 -10.69 17.28
CA LEU A 120 24.82 -9.93 17.06
C LEU A 120 25.57 -9.71 18.36
N SER A 121 26.91 -9.74 18.29
CA SER A 121 27.76 -9.23 19.36
C SER A 121 27.62 -7.71 19.49
N ASP A 122 28.01 -7.15 20.62
CA ASP A 122 27.98 -5.69 20.85
C ASP A 122 28.81 -4.92 19.79
N GLU A 123 29.93 -5.50 19.34
CA GLU A 123 30.79 -4.90 18.31
C GLU A 123 30.10 -4.87 16.93
N GLU A 124 29.43 -5.97 16.57
CA GLU A 124 28.66 -6.06 15.31
C GLU A 124 27.46 -5.13 15.34
N LEU A 125 26.73 -5.06 16.46
CA LEU A 125 25.61 -4.13 16.62
C LEU A 125 26.08 -2.67 16.53
N ASP A 126 27.19 -2.32 17.17
CA ASP A 126 27.78 -0.97 17.07
C ASP A 126 28.16 -0.60 15.63
N ALA A 127 28.68 -1.57 14.87
CA ALA A 127 28.97 -1.37 13.44
C ALA A 127 27.69 -1.17 12.61
N CYS A 128 26.61 -1.93 12.89
CA CYS A 128 25.33 -1.75 12.23
C CYS A 128 24.71 -0.37 12.53
N VAL A 129 24.77 0.07 13.78
CA VAL A 129 24.28 1.41 14.19
C VAL A 129 25.05 2.50 13.47
N LYS A 130 26.39 2.44 13.43
CA LYS A 130 27.23 3.39 12.71
C LYS A 130 26.92 3.45 11.22
N PHE A 131 26.63 2.29 10.61
CA PHE A 131 26.22 2.25 9.21
C PHE A 131 24.88 2.95 9.01
N MET A 132 23.90 2.74 9.88
CA MET A 132 22.60 3.40 9.78
C MET A 132 22.69 4.90 10.04
N ASP A 133 23.52 5.33 11.00
CA ASP A 133 23.78 6.75 11.25
C ASP A 133 24.38 7.43 9.99
N TYR A 134 25.30 6.76 9.31
CA TYR A 134 25.85 7.26 8.04
C TYR A 134 24.78 7.22 6.93
N TYR A 135 24.05 6.11 6.78
CA TYR A 135 23.04 5.93 5.74
C TYR A 135 21.95 7.00 5.78
N GLN A 136 21.55 7.43 7.00
CA GLN A 136 20.54 8.46 7.21
C GLN A 136 21.13 9.87 7.43
N SER A 137 22.45 10.04 7.29
CA SER A 137 23.07 11.35 7.48
C SER A 137 22.73 12.33 6.37
N ASP A 138 22.69 13.62 6.71
CA ASP A 138 22.50 14.70 5.73
C ASP A 138 23.53 14.64 4.59
N GLU A 139 24.77 14.24 4.90
CA GLU A 139 25.86 14.08 3.94
C GLU A 139 25.51 13.01 2.90
N ASN A 140 25.08 11.82 3.36
CA ASN A 140 24.71 10.73 2.47
C ASN A 140 23.46 11.04 1.66
N VAL A 141 22.44 11.65 2.28
CA VAL A 141 21.22 12.06 1.59
C VAL A 141 21.52 13.11 0.51
N ALA A 142 22.41 14.08 0.79
CA ALA A 142 22.78 15.10 -0.18
C ALA A 142 23.61 14.55 -1.35
N GLU A 143 24.45 13.53 -1.11
CA GLU A 143 25.33 12.96 -2.13
C GLU A 143 24.64 11.85 -2.95
N TYR A 144 23.84 11.03 -2.31
CA TYR A 144 23.28 9.81 -2.92
C TYR A 144 21.76 9.75 -2.97
N GLY A 145 21.06 10.79 -2.48
CA GLY A 145 19.59 10.79 -2.39
C GLY A 145 18.89 10.60 -3.74
N GLU A 146 19.51 11.06 -4.83
CA GLU A 146 18.99 10.89 -6.20
C GLU A 146 18.90 9.42 -6.65
N TYR A 147 19.65 8.51 -6.01
CA TYR A 147 19.63 7.08 -6.33
C TYR A 147 18.57 6.30 -5.57
N TYR A 148 17.89 6.94 -4.63
CA TYR A 148 16.80 6.30 -3.90
C TYR A 148 15.48 6.46 -4.65
N ASN A 149 14.75 5.35 -4.83
CA ASN A 149 13.43 5.38 -5.47
C ASN A 149 12.38 6.07 -4.59
N VAL A 150 12.66 6.19 -3.31
CA VAL A 150 11.79 6.80 -2.29
C VAL A 150 12.66 7.70 -1.43
N PRO A 151 12.21 8.90 -1.08
CA PRO A 151 12.94 9.75 -0.13
C PRO A 151 13.19 8.99 1.16
N LEU A 152 14.41 9.09 1.69
CA LEU A 152 14.72 8.52 3.00
C LEU A 152 13.81 9.16 4.06
N PRO A 153 13.38 8.42 5.11
CA PRO A 153 12.52 8.92 6.18
C PRO A 153 13.30 9.84 7.14
N VAL A 154 13.92 10.87 6.58
CA VAL A 154 14.66 11.91 7.30
C VAL A 154 13.82 13.17 7.30
N GLN A 155 13.64 13.79 8.47
CA GLN A 155 12.84 14.99 8.60
C GLN A 155 13.37 16.12 7.70
N GLY A 156 12.51 16.61 6.80
CA GLY A 156 12.85 17.67 5.85
C GLY A 156 13.55 17.18 4.58
N ALA A 157 13.68 15.87 4.36
CA ALA A 157 14.12 15.33 3.08
C ALA A 157 13.05 15.63 2.01
N GLU A 158 13.53 16.12 0.87
CA GLU A 158 12.70 16.32 -0.34
C GLU A 158 13.08 15.26 -1.38
N ALA A 159 12.12 14.91 -2.23
CA ALA A 159 12.40 14.04 -3.36
C ALA A 159 13.31 14.76 -4.38
N PRO A 160 14.13 14.02 -5.14
CA PRO A 160 14.85 14.57 -6.29
C PRO A 160 13.92 15.35 -7.22
N ALA A 161 14.45 16.39 -7.87
CA ALA A 161 13.66 17.30 -8.71
C ALA A 161 12.96 16.58 -9.90
N GLU A 162 13.53 15.46 -10.33
CA GLU A 162 13.01 14.62 -11.41
C GLU A 162 11.79 13.80 -10.95
N GLN A 163 11.64 13.55 -9.65
CA GLN A 163 10.49 12.85 -9.06
C GLN A 163 9.37 13.85 -8.73
N VAL A 164 8.77 14.39 -9.79
CA VAL A 164 7.90 15.58 -9.75
C VAL A 164 6.59 15.38 -8.96
N ASN A 165 6.13 14.13 -8.82
CA ASN A 165 4.86 13.83 -8.14
C ASN A 165 5.05 13.45 -6.66
N VAL A 166 6.26 13.07 -6.24
CA VAL A 166 6.50 12.55 -4.88
C VAL A 166 6.27 13.61 -3.81
N ASN A 167 6.73 14.85 -4.03
CA ASN A 167 6.52 15.92 -3.05
C ASN A 167 5.03 16.24 -2.87
N GLY A 168 4.25 16.21 -3.95
CA GLY A 168 2.78 16.36 -3.88
C GLY A 168 2.09 15.22 -3.11
N MET A 169 2.58 13.98 -3.25
CA MET A 169 2.11 12.84 -2.44
C MET A 169 2.42 13.05 -0.95
N LEU A 170 3.63 13.51 -0.62
CA LEU A 170 4.04 13.78 0.76
C LEU A 170 3.22 14.92 1.38
N GLU A 171 2.97 15.99 0.65
CA GLU A 171 2.09 17.08 1.08
C GLU A 171 0.66 16.58 1.35
N THR A 172 0.07 15.85 0.41
CA THR A 172 -1.27 15.25 0.54
C THR A 172 -1.34 14.31 1.76
N SER A 173 -0.33 13.49 1.96
CA SER A 173 -0.20 12.58 3.11
C SER A 173 -0.15 13.34 4.45
N ASN A 174 0.57 14.47 4.49
CA ASN A 174 0.65 15.32 5.67
C ASN A 174 -0.67 16.08 5.96
N GLU A 175 -1.39 16.48 4.92
CA GLU A 175 -2.66 17.21 5.06
C GLU A 175 -3.81 16.29 5.43
N ASN A 176 -3.94 15.15 4.75
CA ASN A 176 -5.07 14.22 4.88
C ASN A 176 -4.86 13.17 5.97
N GLY A 177 -3.62 12.95 6.41
CA GLY A 177 -3.25 11.85 7.26
C GLY A 177 -3.07 10.53 6.50
N THR A 178 -2.67 9.51 7.24
CA THR A 178 -2.42 8.17 6.70
C THR A 178 -3.09 7.10 7.55
N PHE A 179 -3.26 5.91 6.98
CA PHE A 179 -3.62 4.69 7.71
C PHE A 179 -2.63 3.57 7.38
N THR A 180 -2.47 2.62 8.28
CA THR A 180 -1.60 1.48 8.04
C THR A 180 -2.26 0.54 7.02
N ILE A 181 -1.53 0.21 5.95
CA ILE A 181 -1.97 -0.75 4.94
C ILE A 181 -2.31 -2.10 5.59
N THR A 182 -3.44 -2.67 5.21
CA THR A 182 -4.05 -3.82 5.90
C THR A 182 -3.14 -5.06 5.94
N ASP A 183 -2.39 -5.33 4.88
CA ASP A 183 -1.47 -6.49 4.85
C ASP A 183 -0.28 -6.33 5.81
N GLN A 184 0.08 -5.11 6.18
CA GLN A 184 1.09 -4.83 7.21
C GLN A 184 0.50 -4.82 8.63
N ALA A 185 -0.79 -4.52 8.75
CA ALA A 185 -1.51 -4.59 10.02
C ALA A 185 -1.80 -6.04 10.43
N PHE A 186 -2.00 -6.92 9.46
CA PHE A 186 -2.42 -8.31 9.69
C PHE A 186 -1.23 -9.26 9.91
N PRO A 187 -1.39 -10.26 10.81
CA PRO A 187 -0.53 -11.43 10.80
C PRO A 187 -0.63 -12.16 9.46
N THR A 188 0.48 -12.71 8.97
CA THR A 188 0.57 -13.35 7.65
C THR A 188 -0.56 -14.36 7.40
N GLU A 189 -0.90 -15.18 8.39
CA GLU A 189 -1.94 -16.19 8.26
C GLU A 189 -3.36 -15.62 8.06
N VAL A 190 -3.63 -14.40 8.58
CA VAL A 190 -4.90 -13.68 8.34
C VAL A 190 -4.85 -12.95 7.01
N ALA A 191 -3.71 -12.35 6.67
CA ALA A 191 -3.50 -11.69 5.39
C ALA A 191 -3.68 -12.67 4.21
N ASP A 192 -3.19 -13.90 4.34
CA ASP A 192 -3.37 -14.95 3.31
C ASP A 192 -4.86 -15.27 3.08
N VAL A 193 -5.69 -15.28 4.14
CA VAL A 193 -7.14 -15.48 4.01
C VAL A 193 -7.79 -14.30 3.31
N LEU A 194 -7.38 -13.07 3.62
CA LEU A 194 -7.85 -11.85 2.94
C LEU A 194 -7.54 -11.90 1.44
N PHE A 195 -6.30 -12.23 1.04
CA PHE A 195 -5.91 -12.31 -0.37
C PHE A 195 -6.70 -13.40 -1.12
N ASN A 196 -6.83 -14.59 -0.52
CA ASN A 196 -7.61 -15.67 -1.12
C ASN A 196 -9.11 -15.31 -1.26
N ALA A 197 -9.67 -14.56 -0.30
CA ALA A 197 -11.05 -14.09 -0.37
C ALA A 197 -11.23 -13.08 -1.52
N GLN A 198 -10.29 -12.15 -1.72
CA GLN A 198 -10.32 -11.21 -2.85
C GLN A 198 -10.31 -11.94 -4.19
N ASP A 199 -9.43 -12.92 -4.36
CA ASP A 199 -9.35 -13.71 -5.58
C ASP A 199 -10.63 -14.52 -5.83
N ALA A 200 -11.17 -15.15 -4.78
CA ALA A 200 -12.39 -15.94 -4.87
C ALA A 200 -13.63 -15.09 -5.19
N VAL A 201 -13.75 -13.88 -4.64
CA VAL A 201 -14.82 -12.93 -4.98
C VAL A 201 -14.68 -12.47 -6.42
N ALA A 202 -13.46 -12.12 -6.86
CA ALA A 202 -13.21 -11.71 -8.24
C ALA A 202 -13.63 -12.79 -9.24
N ASN A 203 -13.28 -14.05 -8.97
CA ASN A 203 -13.63 -15.20 -9.79
C ASN A 203 -15.12 -15.63 -9.69
N GLY A 204 -15.90 -15.05 -8.76
CA GLY A 204 -17.29 -15.43 -8.51
C GLY A 204 -17.43 -16.78 -7.77
N GLU A 205 -16.37 -17.21 -7.10
CA GLU A 205 -16.32 -18.46 -6.32
C GLU A 205 -16.79 -18.26 -4.86
N MET A 206 -16.84 -17.01 -4.40
CA MET A 206 -17.25 -16.63 -3.04
C MET A 206 -18.14 -15.39 -3.08
N THR A 207 -19.13 -15.33 -2.20
CA THR A 207 -19.94 -14.11 -2.03
C THR A 207 -19.23 -13.08 -1.16
N PRO A 208 -19.54 -11.78 -1.28
CA PRO A 208 -19.03 -10.74 -0.39
C PRO A 208 -19.24 -11.04 1.10
N GLU A 209 -20.41 -11.57 1.47
CA GLU A 209 -20.74 -11.92 2.83
C GLU A 209 -19.90 -13.10 3.35
N ASP A 210 -19.71 -14.14 2.52
CA ASP A 210 -18.88 -15.29 2.88
C ASP A 210 -17.41 -14.88 3.00
N ALA A 211 -16.94 -13.94 2.17
CA ALA A 211 -15.58 -13.41 2.23
C ALA A 211 -15.33 -12.67 3.56
N ALA A 212 -16.22 -11.75 3.93
CA ALA A 212 -16.17 -11.04 5.20
C ALA A 212 -16.19 -12.00 6.41
N ALA A 213 -17.07 -12.99 6.37
CA ALA A 213 -17.19 -14.01 7.43
C ALA A 213 -15.94 -14.90 7.52
N ASN A 214 -15.31 -15.25 6.39
CA ASN A 214 -14.08 -16.04 6.36
C ASN A 214 -12.90 -15.29 6.98
N ILE A 215 -12.75 -14.02 6.67
CA ILE A 215 -11.69 -13.17 7.25
C ILE A 215 -11.91 -13.07 8.77
N GLN A 216 -13.14 -12.79 9.22
CA GLN A 216 -13.44 -12.72 10.64
C GLN A 216 -13.12 -14.02 11.36
N LYS A 217 -13.47 -15.16 10.78
CA LYS A 217 -13.13 -16.47 11.33
C LYS A 217 -11.62 -16.68 11.48
N ALA A 218 -10.83 -16.28 10.50
CA ALA A 218 -9.37 -16.36 10.57
C ALA A 218 -8.80 -15.49 11.69
N ILE A 219 -9.36 -14.29 11.90
CA ILE A 219 -9.01 -13.39 13.00
C ILE A 219 -9.30 -14.06 14.35
N GLU A 220 -10.49 -14.65 14.52
CA GLU A 220 -10.89 -15.35 15.75
C GLU A 220 -10.00 -16.57 16.05
N GLU A 221 -9.65 -17.33 15.01
CA GLU A 221 -8.71 -18.46 15.13
C GLU A 221 -7.30 -18.00 15.50
N TYR A 222 -6.86 -16.87 15.00
CA TYR A 222 -5.57 -16.26 15.38
C TYR A 222 -5.57 -15.78 16.83
N GLN A 223 -6.61 -15.06 17.26
CA GLN A 223 -6.74 -14.54 18.63
C GLN A 223 -6.90 -15.62 19.68
N ALA A 224 -7.32 -16.84 19.31
CA ALA A 224 -7.49 -17.98 20.21
C ALA A 224 -6.22 -18.75 20.51
N LYS A 225 -5.09 -18.43 19.86
CA LYS A 225 -3.77 -19.07 20.07
C LYS A 225 -3.04 -18.50 21.25
#